data_4a1d03385d851c1325695d9ba7f7cb20
#
_entry.id   4a1d03385d851c1325695d9ba7f7cb20
#
_cell.length_a   1.000
_cell.length_b   1.000
_cell.length_c   1.000
_cell.angle_alpha   90.00
_cell.angle_beta   90.00
_cell.angle_gamma   90.00
#
_symmetry.space_group_name_H-M   'P 1'
#
loop_
_entity.id
_entity.type
_entity.pdbx_description
1 polymer ?
#
loop_
_entity_poly.entity_id
_entity_poly.type
_entity_poly.pdbx_seq_one_letter_code
_entity_poly.pdbx_strand_id
1 'polypeptide(L)'
;MFDFFEIKNFIVFIFSIIVSNFSISPIREIGLKYGLIDHYEKRKDFKGIIVRIGGISIVLGCSISLLLSANLFNFQFDRQLIYLFFVSILFFLIGFIDDLFTISPIRRLFLQASLTLLSLKLLDNFVFPFFKFTSLTNNSNILFFATGLLLTIIWIPGVTNAFNWIDGLDGLAGGVSVILFSGLFFVFLSLDL
;
A
#
# COMPACT_ATOMS: atom_id res chain seq x y z
N MET A 1 7.38 27.46 15.02
CA MET A 1 8.69 26.80 15.16
C MET A 1 8.45 25.37 14.75
N PHE A 2 8.97 24.94 13.60
CA PHE A 2 8.80 23.55 13.18
C PHE A 2 9.51 22.68 14.20
N ASP A 3 8.79 21.74 14.80
CA ASP A 3 9.38 20.83 15.77
C ASP A 3 10.40 19.91 15.10
N PHE A 4 11.44 19.56 15.83
CA PHE A 4 12.51 18.68 15.35
C PHE A 4 11.97 17.33 14.81
N PHE A 5 10.79 16.93 15.27
CA PHE A 5 10.05 15.76 14.78
C PHE A 5 9.53 15.93 13.35
N GLU A 6 9.01 17.13 13.01
CA GLU A 6 8.51 17.43 11.66
C GLU A 6 9.64 17.43 10.63
N ILE A 7 10.82 17.97 11.00
CA ILE A 7 12.00 17.97 10.12
C ILE A 7 12.47 16.54 9.79
N LYS A 8 12.47 15.65 10.77
CA LYS A 8 12.84 14.23 10.57
C LYS A 8 11.91 13.54 9.57
N ASN A 9 10.61 13.70 9.74
CA ASN A 9 9.60 13.12 8.86
C ASN A 9 9.72 13.66 7.44
N PHE A 10 10.01 14.95 7.29
CA PHE A 10 10.24 15.56 6.01
C PHE A 10 11.51 15.01 5.32
N ILE A 11 12.59 14.79 6.06
CA ILE A 11 13.82 14.17 5.54
C ILE A 11 13.53 12.75 5.05
N VAL A 12 12.82 11.93 5.82
CA VAL A 12 12.42 10.56 5.45
C VAL A 12 11.58 10.57 4.17
N PHE A 13 10.63 11.50 4.07
CA PHE A 13 9.80 11.67 2.88
C PHE A 13 10.62 12.00 1.63
N ILE A 14 11.49 13.00 1.70
CA ILE A 14 12.38 13.37 0.58
C ILE A 14 13.28 12.19 0.21
N PHE A 15 13.82 11.48 1.20
CA PHE A 15 14.67 10.33 0.96
C PHE A 15 13.92 9.21 0.24
N SER A 16 12.66 8.97 0.61
CA SER A 16 11.81 7.99 -0.08
C SER A 16 11.62 8.33 -1.57
N ILE A 17 11.37 9.60 -1.88
CA ILE A 17 11.27 10.08 -3.27
C ILE A 17 12.57 9.86 -4.03
N ILE A 18 13.71 10.22 -3.43
CA ILE A 18 15.03 10.08 -4.05
C ILE A 18 15.32 8.62 -4.36
N VAL A 19 15.16 7.72 -3.39
CA VAL A 19 15.42 6.28 -3.56
C VAL A 19 14.49 5.68 -4.60
N SER A 20 13.19 5.99 -4.55
CA SER A 20 12.23 5.52 -5.56
C SER A 20 12.63 5.97 -6.96
N ASN A 21 12.96 7.25 -7.13
CA ASN A 21 13.33 7.81 -8.43
C ASN A 21 14.62 7.19 -8.99
N PHE A 22 15.65 7.04 -8.17
CA PHE A 22 16.91 6.40 -8.59
C PHE A 22 16.76 4.92 -8.91
N SER A 23 15.81 4.22 -8.29
CA SER A 23 15.56 2.80 -8.55
C SER A 23 14.75 2.54 -9.83
N ILE A 24 14.09 3.54 -10.40
CA ILE A 24 13.28 3.36 -11.63
C ILE A 24 14.14 2.89 -12.80
N SER A 25 15.29 3.54 -13.05
CA SER A 25 16.14 3.22 -14.22
C SER A 25 16.68 1.79 -14.19
N PRO A 26 17.36 1.33 -13.11
CA PRO A 26 17.84 -0.04 -13.05
C PRO A 26 16.72 -1.09 -13.08
N ILE A 27 15.57 -0.82 -12.43
CA ILE A 27 14.42 -1.73 -12.46
C ILE A 27 13.86 -1.82 -13.89
N ARG A 28 13.76 -0.70 -14.60
CA ARG A 28 13.33 -0.69 -15.98
C ARG A 28 14.27 -1.50 -16.88
N GLU A 29 15.59 -1.38 -16.71
CA GLU A 29 16.57 -2.17 -17.46
C GLU A 29 16.43 -3.67 -17.19
N ILE A 30 16.24 -4.05 -15.92
CA ILE A 30 15.96 -5.45 -15.53
C ILE A 30 14.67 -5.94 -16.22
N GLY A 31 13.60 -5.18 -16.17
CA GLY A 31 12.35 -5.54 -16.79
C GLY A 31 12.44 -5.72 -18.30
N LEU A 32 13.18 -4.83 -18.99
CA LEU A 32 13.45 -4.96 -20.42
C LEU A 32 14.28 -6.20 -20.73
N LYS A 33 15.32 -6.46 -19.93
CA LYS A 33 16.22 -7.62 -20.11
C LYS A 33 15.48 -8.96 -19.97
N TYR A 34 14.54 -9.05 -19.05
CA TYR A 34 13.76 -10.28 -18.81
C TYR A 34 12.42 -10.32 -19.55
N GLY A 35 12.12 -9.34 -20.41
CA GLY A 35 10.89 -9.29 -21.19
C GLY A 35 9.63 -9.06 -20.33
N LEU A 36 9.76 -8.46 -19.14
CA LEU A 36 8.66 -8.13 -18.25
C LEU A 36 7.98 -6.83 -18.69
N ILE A 37 7.47 -6.84 -19.91
CA ILE A 37 6.86 -5.70 -20.59
C ILE A 37 5.36 -5.90 -20.74
N ASP A 38 4.61 -4.81 -20.72
CA ASP A 38 3.20 -4.84 -21.04
C ASP A 38 3.03 -4.87 -22.56
N HIS A 39 2.16 -5.78 -23.04
CA HIS A 39 1.83 -5.86 -24.46
C HIS A 39 0.74 -4.83 -24.77
N TYR A 40 0.89 -4.18 -25.91
CA TYR A 40 -0.09 -3.23 -26.41
C TYR A 40 -1.49 -3.89 -26.51
N GLU A 41 -2.40 -3.43 -25.69
CA GLU A 41 -3.83 -3.69 -25.83
C GLU A 41 -4.49 -2.45 -26.43
N LYS A 42 -5.39 -2.62 -27.43
CA LYS A 42 -6.12 -1.52 -28.09
C LYS A 42 -6.85 -0.57 -27.13
N ARG A 43 -6.99 -0.96 -25.87
CA ARG A 43 -7.69 -0.23 -24.81
C ARG A 43 -6.76 0.69 -24.01
N LYS A 44 -5.44 0.56 -24.16
CA LYS A 44 -4.42 1.35 -23.48
C LYS A 44 -3.75 2.27 -24.50
N ASP A 45 -4.01 3.55 -24.39
CA ASP A 45 -3.55 4.59 -25.33
C ASP A 45 -2.15 5.11 -24.93
N PHE A 46 -1.13 4.22 -24.87
CA PHE A 46 0.23 4.64 -24.61
C PHE A 46 1.17 4.35 -25.78
N LYS A 47 2.07 5.31 -26.02
CA LYS A 47 3.13 5.19 -27.02
C LYS A 47 4.44 4.84 -26.30
N GLY A 48 4.78 3.55 -26.25
CA GLY A 48 6.07 3.14 -25.68
C GLY A 48 6.07 1.72 -25.09
N ILE A 49 7.23 1.29 -24.62
CA ILE A 49 7.41 0.01 -23.91
C ILE A 49 7.26 0.29 -22.41
N ILE A 50 6.20 -0.23 -21.81
CA ILE A 50 5.95 -0.14 -20.37
C ILE A 50 6.42 -1.42 -19.70
N VAL A 51 7.18 -1.26 -18.62
CA VAL A 51 7.69 -2.36 -17.81
C VAL A 51 6.77 -2.57 -16.62
N ARG A 52 6.31 -3.81 -16.40
CA ARG A 52 5.32 -4.16 -15.37
C ARG A 52 5.83 -4.10 -13.93
N ILE A 53 7.15 -4.13 -13.73
CA ILE A 53 7.75 -4.24 -12.38
C ILE A 53 8.06 -2.89 -11.72
N GLY A 54 7.47 -1.80 -12.18
CA GLY A 54 7.67 -0.44 -11.63
C GLY A 54 7.33 -0.31 -10.14
N GLY A 55 6.37 -1.05 -9.63
CA GLY A 55 6.00 -1.07 -8.22
C GLY A 55 7.14 -1.43 -7.27
N ILE A 56 8.18 -2.16 -7.72
CA ILE A 56 9.39 -2.45 -6.94
C ILE A 56 10.07 -1.15 -6.49
N SER A 57 10.10 -0.11 -7.34
CA SER A 57 10.71 1.19 -7.01
C SER A 57 10.05 1.84 -5.80
N ILE A 58 8.72 1.77 -5.73
CA ILE A 58 7.92 2.33 -4.62
C ILE A 58 8.22 1.56 -3.33
N VAL A 59 8.20 0.22 -3.39
CA VAL A 59 8.47 -0.63 -2.23
C VAL A 59 9.89 -0.42 -1.71
N LEU A 60 10.88 -0.31 -2.60
CA LEU A 60 12.27 0.00 -2.22
C LEU A 60 12.37 1.37 -1.55
N GLY A 61 11.76 2.40 -2.12
CA GLY A 61 11.75 3.74 -1.53
C GLY A 61 11.17 3.75 -0.13
N CYS A 62 10.01 3.14 0.08
CA CYS A 62 9.37 3.03 1.39
C CYS A 62 10.22 2.22 2.37
N SER A 63 10.72 1.04 1.95
CA SER A 63 11.48 0.14 2.82
C SER A 63 12.79 0.75 3.29
N ILE A 64 13.57 1.33 2.39
CA ILE A 64 14.86 1.95 2.72
C ILE A 64 14.64 3.19 3.59
N SER A 65 13.61 3.99 3.33
CA SER A 65 13.30 5.17 4.13
C SER A 65 12.88 4.81 5.54
N LEU A 66 12.10 3.76 5.73
CA LEU A 66 11.76 3.23 7.06
C LEU A 66 13.01 2.74 7.81
N LEU A 67 13.88 1.97 7.16
CA LEU A 67 15.12 1.51 7.76
C LEU A 67 16.05 2.67 8.15
N LEU A 68 16.12 3.71 7.32
CA LEU A 68 16.89 4.92 7.64
C LEU A 68 16.29 5.69 8.79
N SER A 69 14.98 5.79 8.89
CA SER A 69 14.32 6.45 10.03
C SER A 69 14.65 5.77 11.34
N ALA A 70 14.71 4.44 11.37
CA ALA A 70 15.14 3.67 12.53
C ALA A 70 16.59 3.98 12.94
N ASN A 71 17.51 3.99 11.95
CA ASN A 71 18.94 4.13 12.23
C ASN A 71 19.37 5.58 12.52
N LEU A 72 18.86 6.56 11.74
CA LEU A 72 19.30 7.95 11.85
C LEU A 72 18.56 8.72 12.95
N PHE A 73 17.31 8.36 13.21
CA PHE A 73 16.45 9.10 14.14
C PHE A 73 16.05 8.31 15.38
N ASN A 74 16.59 7.10 15.56
CA ASN A 74 16.22 6.18 16.63
C ASN A 74 14.71 5.95 16.71
N PHE A 75 14.04 5.91 15.54
CA PHE A 75 12.61 5.63 15.47
C PHE A 75 12.37 4.18 15.89
N GLN A 76 11.61 4.00 16.95
CA GLN A 76 11.26 2.66 17.43
C GLN A 76 10.02 2.18 16.69
N PHE A 77 10.16 1.10 15.93
CA PHE A 77 9.02 0.42 15.34
C PHE A 77 8.24 -0.32 16.42
N ASP A 78 7.01 0.03 16.61
CA ASP A 78 6.11 -0.80 17.38
C ASP A 78 5.78 -2.09 16.62
N ARG A 79 5.27 -3.07 17.35
CA ARG A 79 4.91 -4.37 16.77
C ARG A 79 3.83 -4.25 15.70
N GLN A 80 2.90 -3.29 15.84
CA GLN A 80 1.81 -3.09 14.90
C GLN A 80 2.33 -2.54 13.57
N LEU A 81 3.26 -1.58 13.58
CA LEU A 81 3.88 -1.04 12.40
C LEU A 81 4.68 -2.10 11.63
N ILE A 82 5.42 -2.96 12.34
CA ILE A 82 6.16 -4.07 11.72
C ILE A 82 5.19 -5.04 11.03
N TYR A 83 4.09 -5.41 11.68
CA TYR A 83 3.08 -6.28 11.08
C TYR A 83 2.38 -5.64 9.88
N LEU A 84 2.03 -4.34 9.99
CA LEU A 84 1.44 -3.60 8.88
C LEU A 84 2.36 -3.58 7.66
N PHE A 85 3.64 -3.31 7.88
CA PHE A 85 4.64 -3.31 6.81
C PHE A 85 4.78 -4.70 6.18
N PHE A 86 4.86 -5.76 6.99
CA PHE A 86 4.92 -7.14 6.50
C PHE A 86 3.69 -7.51 5.67
N VAL A 87 2.49 -7.20 6.14
CA VAL A 87 1.24 -7.43 5.41
C VAL A 87 1.21 -6.65 4.10
N SER A 88 1.68 -5.40 4.09
CA SER A 88 1.78 -4.58 2.87
C SER A 88 2.71 -5.20 1.82
N ILE A 89 3.84 -5.76 2.25
CA ILE A 89 4.76 -6.52 1.37
C ILE A 89 4.06 -7.77 0.79
N LEU A 90 3.26 -8.48 1.58
CA LEU A 90 2.52 -9.64 1.09
C LEU A 90 1.45 -9.25 0.06
N PHE A 91 0.74 -8.13 0.26
CA PHE A 91 -0.18 -7.59 -0.75
C PHE A 91 0.55 -7.20 -2.03
N PHE A 92 1.69 -6.53 -1.90
CA PHE A 92 2.55 -6.21 -3.05
C PHE A 92 2.97 -7.48 -3.81
N LEU A 93 3.39 -8.54 -3.10
CA LEU A 93 3.79 -9.80 -3.72
C LEU A 93 2.64 -10.47 -4.49
N ILE A 94 1.41 -10.40 -3.98
CA ILE A 94 0.23 -10.91 -4.72
C ILE A 94 0.07 -10.15 -6.05
N GLY A 95 0.15 -8.82 -6.04
CA GLY A 95 0.09 -7.99 -7.25
C GLY A 95 1.27 -8.27 -8.19
N PHE A 96 2.46 -8.35 -7.65
CA PHE A 96 3.68 -8.64 -8.42
C PHE A 96 3.63 -10.01 -9.12
N ILE A 97 3.14 -11.04 -8.43
CA ILE A 97 2.95 -12.38 -9.02
C ILE A 97 1.85 -12.35 -10.10
N ASP A 98 0.80 -11.55 -9.91
CA ASP A 98 -0.25 -11.35 -10.93
C ASP A 98 0.31 -10.70 -12.19
N ASP A 99 1.16 -9.69 -12.05
CA ASP A 99 1.85 -9.03 -13.17
C ASP A 99 2.78 -9.97 -13.94
N LEU A 100 3.43 -10.91 -13.24
CA LEU A 100 4.33 -11.89 -13.87
C LEU A 100 3.59 -13.06 -14.52
N PHE A 101 2.57 -13.61 -13.88
CA PHE A 101 1.96 -14.90 -14.23
C PHE A 101 0.48 -14.83 -14.59
N THR A 102 -0.12 -13.63 -14.62
CA THR A 102 -1.54 -13.41 -14.96
C THR A 102 -2.50 -14.34 -14.22
N ILE A 103 -2.63 -14.13 -12.91
CA ILE A 103 -3.50 -14.93 -12.05
C ILE A 103 -4.98 -14.64 -12.38
N SER A 104 -5.85 -15.67 -12.33
CA SER A 104 -7.29 -15.43 -12.53
C SER A 104 -7.84 -14.47 -11.46
N PRO A 105 -8.75 -13.55 -11.81
CA PRO A 105 -9.31 -12.55 -10.89
C PRO A 105 -9.87 -13.16 -9.59
N ILE A 106 -10.51 -14.32 -9.68
CA ILE A 106 -11.09 -15.02 -8.53
C ILE A 106 -9.99 -15.50 -7.58
N ARG A 107 -8.89 -16.08 -8.10
CA ARG A 107 -7.76 -16.52 -7.27
C ARG A 107 -7.08 -15.34 -6.58
N ARG A 108 -6.90 -14.22 -7.29
CA ARG A 108 -6.35 -12.98 -6.73
C ARG A 108 -7.22 -12.46 -5.58
N LEU A 109 -8.53 -12.34 -5.79
CA LEU A 109 -9.47 -11.93 -4.74
C LEU A 109 -9.43 -12.88 -3.54
N PHE A 110 -9.38 -14.19 -3.76
CA PHE A 110 -9.28 -15.17 -2.67
C PHE A 110 -7.99 -15.01 -1.85
N LEU A 111 -6.84 -14.83 -2.51
CA LEU A 111 -5.56 -14.60 -1.84
C LEU A 111 -5.58 -13.31 -1.02
N GLN A 112 -6.11 -12.20 -1.59
CA GLN A 112 -6.23 -10.93 -0.91
C GLN A 112 -7.19 -11.00 0.28
N ALA A 113 -8.34 -11.66 0.15
CA ALA A 113 -9.29 -11.86 1.24
C ALA A 113 -8.70 -12.73 2.37
N SER A 114 -7.98 -13.80 2.02
CA SER A 114 -7.29 -14.65 2.99
C SER A 114 -6.20 -13.91 3.74
N LEU A 115 -5.42 -13.06 3.04
CA LEU A 115 -4.40 -12.22 3.64
C LEU A 115 -5.03 -11.15 4.54
N THR A 116 -6.16 -10.57 4.14
CA THR A 116 -6.92 -9.63 4.98
C THR A 116 -7.36 -10.30 6.29
N LEU A 117 -7.90 -11.52 6.23
CA LEU A 117 -8.27 -12.29 7.43
C LEU A 117 -7.07 -12.58 8.33
N LEU A 118 -5.93 -12.93 7.74
CA LEU A 118 -4.70 -13.14 8.49
C LEU A 118 -4.22 -11.85 9.16
N SER A 119 -4.29 -10.72 8.46
CA SER A 119 -3.88 -9.42 9.01
C SER A 119 -4.73 -8.99 10.20
N LEU A 120 -6.03 -9.27 10.19
CA LEU A 120 -6.93 -8.99 11.31
C LEU A 120 -6.54 -9.76 12.57
N LYS A 121 -6.02 -10.98 12.42
CA LYS A 121 -5.55 -11.80 13.54
C LYS A 121 -4.20 -11.32 14.10
N LEU A 122 -3.34 -10.75 13.24
CA LEU A 122 -2.01 -10.26 13.64
C LEU A 122 -2.06 -8.84 14.24
N LEU A 123 -3.00 -8.04 13.79
CA LEU A 123 -3.21 -6.65 14.18
C LEU A 123 -4.39 -6.59 15.14
N ASP A 124 -4.19 -6.87 16.43
CA ASP A 124 -5.17 -7.06 17.50
C ASP A 124 -6.33 -6.02 17.57
N ASN A 125 -6.30 -4.94 16.79
CA ASN A 125 -7.32 -3.89 16.77
C ASN A 125 -7.61 -3.31 15.37
N PHE A 126 -7.12 -3.93 14.31
CA PHE A 126 -7.29 -3.42 12.94
C PHE A 126 -8.62 -3.86 12.30
N VAL A 127 -9.60 -4.07 13.12
CA VAL A 127 -10.97 -4.21 12.64
C VAL A 127 -11.47 -2.81 12.30
N PHE A 128 -12.09 -2.66 11.14
CA PHE A 128 -12.65 -1.42 10.63
C PHE A 128 -13.21 -0.56 11.77
N PRO A 129 -12.91 0.74 11.87
CA PRO A 129 -13.27 1.57 13.04
C PRO A 129 -14.75 1.61 13.38
N PHE A 130 -15.62 1.15 12.50
CA PHE A 130 -17.05 0.88 12.80
C PHE A 130 -17.26 -0.01 14.03
N PHE A 131 -16.26 -0.86 14.39
CA PHE A 131 -16.32 -1.75 15.55
C PHE A 131 -16.05 -1.05 16.87
N LYS A 132 -15.16 -0.07 16.91
CA LYS A 132 -14.96 0.71 18.14
C LYS A 132 -16.21 1.49 18.54
N PHE A 133 -17.04 1.88 17.57
CA PHE A 133 -18.29 2.60 17.85
C PHE A 133 -19.34 1.70 18.51
N THR A 134 -19.33 0.40 18.23
CA THR A 134 -20.29 -0.57 18.82
C THR A 134 -19.83 -1.13 20.16
N SER A 135 -18.52 -1.08 20.49
CA SER A 135 -18.04 -1.46 21.83
C SER A 135 -18.41 -0.44 22.91
N LEU A 136 -18.83 0.77 22.53
CA LEU A 136 -19.38 1.78 23.44
C LEU A 136 -20.83 1.49 23.84
N THR A 137 -21.54 0.67 23.10
CA THR A 137 -22.84 0.13 23.49
C THR A 137 -22.61 -1.26 24.06
N ASN A 138 -22.91 -1.47 25.34
CA ASN A 138 -22.70 -2.70 26.13
C ASN A 138 -23.33 -3.99 25.57
N ASN A 139 -23.73 -4.01 24.31
CA ASN A 139 -24.25 -5.17 23.60
C ASN A 139 -23.25 -5.59 22.52
N SER A 140 -22.36 -6.54 22.87
CA SER A 140 -21.53 -7.27 21.91
C SER A 140 -22.39 -8.18 21.03
N ASN A 141 -23.17 -7.59 20.12
CA ASN A 141 -23.96 -8.35 19.18
C ASN A 141 -23.03 -8.99 18.14
N ILE A 142 -22.98 -10.31 18.10
CA ILE A 142 -22.24 -11.10 17.12
C ILE A 142 -22.53 -10.66 15.68
N LEU A 143 -23.72 -10.12 15.44
CA LEU A 143 -24.14 -9.58 14.15
C LEU A 143 -23.29 -8.37 13.72
N PHE A 144 -23.03 -7.45 14.64
CA PHE A 144 -22.17 -6.28 14.36
C PHE A 144 -20.71 -6.72 14.10
N PHE A 145 -20.21 -7.68 14.86
CA PHE A 145 -18.88 -8.25 14.61
C PHE A 145 -18.81 -8.86 13.21
N ALA A 146 -19.77 -9.69 12.85
CA ALA A 146 -19.81 -10.34 11.55
C ALA A 146 -19.92 -9.34 10.39
N THR A 147 -20.72 -8.29 10.52
CA THR A 147 -20.87 -7.26 9.47
C THR A 147 -19.60 -6.48 9.24
N GLY A 148 -18.88 -6.07 10.26
CA GLY A 148 -17.64 -5.37 10.03
C GLY A 148 -16.50 -6.25 9.56
N LEU A 149 -16.42 -7.50 10.02
CA LEU A 149 -15.49 -8.47 9.45
C LEU A 149 -15.75 -8.60 7.94
N LEU A 150 -17.01 -8.77 7.54
CA LEU A 150 -17.42 -8.85 6.14
C LEU A 150 -17.03 -7.57 5.38
N LEU A 151 -17.34 -6.39 5.94
CA LEU A 151 -16.98 -5.10 5.33
C LEU A 151 -15.47 -4.96 5.17
N THR A 152 -14.66 -5.37 6.14
CA THR A 152 -13.19 -5.29 6.06
C THR A 152 -12.65 -6.21 4.95
N ILE A 153 -13.16 -7.44 4.85
CA ILE A 153 -12.75 -8.41 3.84
C ILE A 153 -13.13 -7.95 2.42
N ILE A 154 -14.23 -7.22 2.26
CA ILE A 154 -14.63 -6.67 0.97
C ILE A 154 -13.87 -5.38 0.67
N TRP A 155 -13.70 -4.50 1.65
CA TRP A 155 -13.12 -3.18 1.47
C TRP A 155 -11.65 -3.21 1.09
N ILE A 156 -10.81 -3.95 1.83
CA ILE A 156 -9.36 -3.95 1.57
C ILE A 156 -9.04 -4.50 0.18
N PRO A 157 -9.49 -5.70 -0.23
CA PRO A 157 -9.31 -6.16 -1.60
C PRO A 157 -10.01 -5.29 -2.64
N GLY A 158 -11.19 -4.73 -2.31
CA GLY A 158 -11.93 -3.83 -3.19
C GLY A 158 -11.14 -2.58 -3.54
N VAL A 159 -10.60 -1.88 -2.55
CA VAL A 159 -9.76 -0.70 -2.76
C VAL A 159 -8.48 -1.06 -3.50
N THR A 160 -7.81 -2.16 -3.11
CA THR A 160 -6.59 -2.63 -3.78
C THR A 160 -6.82 -2.89 -5.27
N ASN A 161 -7.92 -3.56 -5.63
CA ASN A 161 -8.24 -3.82 -7.03
C ASN A 161 -8.74 -2.57 -7.78
N ALA A 162 -9.44 -1.66 -7.10
CA ALA A 162 -9.84 -0.37 -7.68
C ALA A 162 -8.60 0.46 -8.08
N PHE A 163 -7.59 0.52 -7.21
CA PHE A 163 -6.30 1.16 -7.55
C PHE A 163 -5.60 0.50 -8.72
N ASN A 164 -5.58 -0.82 -8.78
CA ASN A 164 -5.01 -1.55 -9.91
C ASN A 164 -5.74 -1.24 -11.24
N TRP A 165 -7.07 -1.02 -11.20
CA TRP A 165 -7.84 -0.65 -12.41
C TRP A 165 -7.60 0.80 -12.84
N ILE A 166 -7.41 1.72 -11.89
CA ILE A 166 -7.11 3.14 -12.16
C ILE A 166 -5.73 3.28 -12.81
N ASP A 167 -4.80 2.36 -12.54
CA ASP A 167 -3.44 2.35 -13.10
C ASP A 167 -3.37 1.99 -14.60
N GLY A 168 -4.47 2.10 -15.30
CA GLY A 168 -4.54 1.93 -16.75
C GLY A 168 -4.24 3.18 -17.59
N LEU A 169 -4.08 4.36 -16.95
CA LEU A 169 -3.77 5.64 -17.60
C LEU A 169 -2.53 6.27 -16.97
N ASP A 170 -1.63 6.80 -17.82
CA ASP A 170 -0.38 7.41 -17.38
C ASP A 170 -0.59 8.51 -16.32
N GLY A 171 -0.02 8.31 -15.15
CA GLY A 171 -0.04 9.26 -14.04
C GLY A 171 -1.35 9.33 -13.24
N LEU A 172 -2.42 8.65 -13.65
CA LEU A 172 -3.72 8.74 -12.95
C LEU A 172 -3.64 8.13 -11.55
N ALA A 173 -3.15 6.91 -11.41
CA ALA A 173 -2.98 6.25 -10.11
C ALA A 173 -2.03 7.05 -9.20
N GLY A 174 -0.91 7.55 -9.74
CA GLY A 174 0.02 8.41 -9.03
C GLY A 174 -0.63 9.71 -8.57
N GLY A 175 -1.38 10.40 -9.41
CA GLY A 175 -2.09 11.63 -9.08
C GLY A 175 -3.15 11.42 -7.98
N VAL A 176 -3.97 10.38 -8.10
CA VAL A 176 -4.95 10.02 -7.07
C VAL A 176 -4.25 9.69 -5.74
N SER A 177 -3.14 8.95 -5.76
CA SER A 177 -2.36 8.64 -4.56
C SER A 177 -1.82 9.89 -3.89
N VAL A 178 -1.27 10.85 -4.64
CA VAL A 178 -0.78 12.13 -4.09
C VAL A 178 -1.91 12.89 -3.38
N ILE A 179 -3.09 12.99 -4.00
CA ILE A 179 -4.24 13.68 -3.41
C ILE A 179 -4.68 12.99 -2.11
N LEU A 180 -4.83 11.66 -2.14
CA LEU A 180 -5.28 10.89 -0.97
C LEU A 180 -4.29 10.96 0.19
N PHE A 181 -2.99 10.73 -0.07
CA PHE A 181 -1.98 10.77 0.99
C PHE A 181 -1.74 12.18 1.52
N SER A 182 -1.84 13.21 0.66
CA SER A 182 -1.80 14.61 1.14
C SER A 182 -2.99 14.92 2.04
N GLY A 183 -4.20 14.49 1.67
CA GLY A 183 -5.38 14.65 2.50
C GLY A 183 -5.24 13.96 3.85
N LEU A 184 -4.76 12.70 3.87
CA LEU A 184 -4.49 11.96 5.11
C LEU A 184 -3.43 12.67 5.96
N PHE A 185 -2.35 13.17 5.36
CA PHE A 185 -1.32 13.92 6.07
C PHE A 185 -1.91 15.13 6.82
N PHE A 186 -2.74 15.93 6.16
CA PHE A 186 -3.39 17.08 6.82
C PHE A 186 -4.37 16.66 7.92
N VAL A 187 -5.10 15.55 7.73
CA VAL A 187 -5.97 15.01 8.78
C VAL A 187 -5.16 14.58 10.01
N PHE A 188 -4.06 13.83 9.82
CA PHE A 188 -3.20 13.43 10.95
C PHE A 188 -2.58 14.63 11.67
N LEU A 189 -2.13 15.65 10.93
CA LEU A 189 -1.65 16.89 11.53
C LEU A 189 -2.72 17.59 12.37
N SER A 190 -3.98 17.58 11.92
CA SER A 190 -5.08 18.22 12.65
C SER A 190 -5.52 17.46 13.90
N LEU A 191 -5.18 16.18 13.99
CA LEU A 191 -5.52 15.32 15.13
C LEU A 191 -4.35 15.16 16.12
N ASP A 192 -3.23 15.85 15.91
CA ASP A 192 -1.99 15.72 16.71
C ASP A 192 -1.52 14.26 16.84
N LEU A 193 -1.67 13.45 15.75
CA LEU A 193 -1.32 12.03 15.66
C LEU A 193 0.00 11.83 14.90
#